data_f1685508d5f304ee8c0d47b6ab62c124
#
_entry.id   f1685508d5f304ee8c0d47b6ab62c124
#
_cell.length_a   1.000
_cell.length_b   1.000
_cell.length_c   1.000
_cell.angle_alpha   90.00
_cell.angle_beta   90.00
_cell.angle_gamma   90.00
#
_symmetry.space_group_name_H-M   'P 1'
#
loop_
_entity.id
_entity.type
_entity.pdbx_description
1 polymer ?
#
loop_
_entity_poly.entity_id
_entity_poly.type
_entity_poly.pdbx_seq_one_letter_code
_entity_poly.pdbx_strand_id
1 'polypeptide(L)'
;MKTAMNRRNFLGAAAAGMTATLLAGRTSAATPFTMQAAWINDAEFAGYFLAIDKGYYTEAGLELNYLPGGPDVIPESAIIAGRADLALTLPDTTIRAISEQGAKFKIIGTQYQKNPLGIVSLKKSAINSPADLVGKTVAVPPVNTVTVEALLSLNGIDRADVNIVPYAYDPTPLVRGEIDASLDFTTNVPYTISALGEEAHSFLIYDYGVTTFNDTVVVTEETLATKRKELISWLRVSRRGWNENLADPSVYPPKWADTWFKGTGRTIENEVFFNTAQKDLIVAEAGVFSMSEEDIQKNLEALSAVGINGTRDMFDTTLLEEL
;
A
#
# COMPACT_ATOMS: atom_id res chain seq x y z
N MET A 1 42.27 57.91 50.16
CA MET A 1 40.82 58.13 50.36
C MET A 1 40.07 56.92 49.80
N LYS A 2 39.45 56.13 50.65
CA LYS A 2 38.68 54.93 50.28
C LYS A 2 37.19 55.36 50.15
N THR A 3 36.63 55.34 48.96
CA THR A 3 35.20 55.59 48.77
C THR A 3 34.43 54.30 48.90
N ALA A 4 33.64 54.24 49.96
CA ALA A 4 32.75 53.11 50.22
C ALA A 4 31.58 53.09 49.25
N MET A 5 31.38 51.97 48.58
CA MET A 5 30.28 51.71 47.66
C MET A 5 29.02 51.36 48.47
N ASN A 6 28.00 52.14 48.29
CA ASN A 6 26.75 52.11 49.06
C ASN A 6 25.84 50.93 48.63
N ARG A 7 25.41 50.16 49.64
CA ARG A 7 24.57 48.90 49.46
C ARG A 7 23.20 49.11 48.78
N ARG A 8 22.83 50.35 48.50
CA ARG A 8 21.52 50.70 47.91
C ARG A 8 21.46 50.57 46.40
N ASN A 9 22.63 50.53 45.71
CA ASN A 9 22.68 50.44 44.24
C ASN A 9 22.82 49.00 43.70
N PHE A 10 22.83 47.99 44.58
CA PHE A 10 22.94 46.57 44.14
C PHE A 10 21.59 45.88 43.98
N LEU A 11 20.48 46.50 44.41
CA LEU A 11 19.14 45.89 44.32
C LEU A 11 18.32 46.35 43.08
N GLY A 12 18.88 47.24 42.25
CA GLY A 12 18.19 47.74 41.06
C GLY A 12 18.51 47.01 39.75
N ALA A 13 19.52 46.13 39.72
CA ALA A 13 19.97 45.48 38.49
C ALA A 13 19.55 44.01 38.35
N ALA A 14 18.83 43.45 39.34
CA ALA A 14 18.41 42.03 39.32
C ALA A 14 16.95 41.78 38.87
N ALA A 15 16.21 42.81 38.49
CA ALA A 15 14.79 42.69 38.13
C ALA A 15 14.47 42.79 36.62
N ALA A 16 15.49 42.94 35.76
CA ALA A 16 15.29 43.09 34.30
C ALA A 16 15.77 41.87 33.46
N GLY A 17 16.17 40.77 34.12
CA GLY A 17 16.76 39.59 33.47
C GLY A 17 15.94 38.31 33.51
N MET A 18 14.66 38.33 33.90
CA MET A 18 13.89 37.11 34.15
C MET A 18 12.53 37.04 33.43
N THR A 19 12.45 37.49 32.17
CA THR A 19 11.20 37.35 31.39
C THR A 19 11.45 36.92 29.93
N ALA A 20 12.54 36.20 29.66
CA ALA A 20 12.84 35.72 28.31
C ALA A 20 13.17 34.22 28.24
N THR A 21 12.56 33.37 29.07
CA THR A 21 12.81 31.92 29.00
C THR A 21 11.58 31.11 29.41
N LEU A 22 10.47 31.19 28.66
CA LEU A 22 9.38 30.23 28.78
C LEU A 22 8.58 30.15 27.48
N LEU A 23 9.26 30.20 26.32
CA LEU A 23 8.75 29.75 25.05
C LEU A 23 9.66 28.66 24.47
N ALA A 24 10.16 27.77 25.34
CA ALA A 24 10.51 26.45 24.93
C ALA A 24 9.17 25.77 24.58
N GLY A 25 8.80 25.79 23.31
CA GLY A 25 7.66 25.01 22.84
C GLY A 25 7.85 23.61 23.41
N ARG A 26 6.84 23.13 24.13
CA ARG A 26 6.74 21.71 24.47
C ARG A 26 6.78 20.98 23.12
N THR A 27 7.92 20.46 22.73
CA THR A 27 7.96 19.37 21.76
C THR A 27 7.19 18.24 22.45
N SER A 28 5.91 18.12 22.11
CA SER A 28 5.15 16.91 22.47
C SER A 28 5.99 15.74 21.94
N ALA A 29 6.30 14.78 22.80
CA ALA A 29 6.92 13.55 22.33
C ALA A 29 6.08 13.00 21.19
N ALA A 30 6.72 12.54 20.11
CA ALA A 30 6.01 11.95 18.99
C ALA A 30 5.21 10.74 19.48
N THR A 31 4.00 10.59 18.96
CA THR A 31 3.10 9.49 19.34
C THR A 31 3.54 8.22 18.59
N PRO A 32 3.82 7.11 19.29
CA PRO A 32 4.09 5.84 18.64
C PRO A 32 2.90 5.40 17.77
N PHE A 33 3.20 5.04 16.53
CA PHE A 33 2.20 4.59 15.57
C PHE A 33 2.79 3.50 14.68
N THR A 34 2.12 2.36 14.57
CA THR A 34 2.65 1.20 13.84
C THR A 34 1.78 0.88 12.63
N MET A 35 2.42 0.72 11.46
CA MET A 35 1.78 0.20 10.26
C MET A 35 2.33 -1.17 9.88
N GLN A 36 1.47 -2.07 9.43
CA GLN A 36 1.80 -3.34 8.85
C GLN A 36 1.62 -3.27 7.33
N ALA A 37 2.70 -3.47 6.56
CA ALA A 37 2.63 -3.56 5.11
C ALA A 37 2.10 -4.95 4.66
N ALA A 38 1.57 -5.01 3.44
CA ALA A 38 1.02 -6.23 2.86
C ALA A 38 2.12 -7.19 2.36
N TRP A 39 3.23 -6.64 1.84
CA TRP A 39 4.25 -7.39 1.13
C TRP A 39 5.67 -7.07 1.62
N ILE A 40 6.67 -7.74 1.03
CA ILE A 40 8.09 -7.45 1.28
C ILE A 40 8.43 -6.02 0.87
N ASN A 41 9.56 -5.51 1.36
CA ASN A 41 10.02 -4.18 0.98
C ASN A 41 10.39 -4.14 -0.50
N ASP A 42 9.61 -3.40 -1.28
CA ASP A 42 9.88 -3.10 -2.68
C ASP A 42 9.22 -1.76 -3.06
N ALA A 43 9.26 -1.39 -4.33
CA ALA A 43 8.75 -0.10 -4.80
C ALA A 43 7.23 0.08 -4.59
N GLU A 44 6.48 -0.98 -4.28
CA GLU A 44 5.07 -0.93 -3.86
C GLU A 44 4.85 0.04 -2.69
N PHE A 45 5.86 0.20 -1.83
CA PHE A 45 5.78 1.03 -0.62
C PHE A 45 6.64 2.30 -0.69
N ALA A 46 7.10 2.70 -1.88
CA ALA A 46 8.04 3.80 -2.10
C ALA A 46 7.62 5.13 -1.47
N GLY A 47 6.32 5.47 -1.48
CA GLY A 47 5.83 6.70 -0.87
C GLY A 47 5.99 6.73 0.64
N TYR A 48 5.82 5.59 1.30
CA TYR A 48 6.03 5.48 2.75
C TYR A 48 7.51 5.55 3.12
N PHE A 49 8.37 4.85 2.35
CA PHE A 49 9.83 4.90 2.56
C PHE A 49 10.36 6.32 2.43
N LEU A 50 9.90 7.06 1.42
CA LEU A 50 10.25 8.45 1.24
C LEU A 50 9.81 9.30 2.43
N ALA A 51 8.58 9.14 2.89
CA ALA A 51 8.06 9.91 4.01
C ALA A 51 8.82 9.60 5.33
N ILE A 52 9.25 8.35 5.52
CA ILE A 52 10.08 7.95 6.66
C ILE A 52 11.46 8.60 6.56
N ASP A 53 12.17 8.44 5.44
CA ASP A 53 13.53 8.93 5.23
C ASP A 53 13.61 10.47 5.31
N LYS A 54 12.55 11.14 4.88
CA LYS A 54 12.42 12.61 4.97
C LYS A 54 12.01 13.10 6.36
N GLY A 55 11.66 12.20 7.27
CA GLY A 55 11.20 12.56 8.62
C GLY A 55 9.80 13.19 8.67
N TYR A 56 8.98 13.03 7.62
CA TYR A 56 7.66 13.68 7.53
C TYR A 56 6.70 13.21 8.63
N TYR A 57 6.77 11.93 9.04
CA TYR A 57 5.97 11.43 10.15
C TYR A 57 6.37 12.10 11.47
N THR A 58 7.68 12.24 11.73
CA THR A 58 8.19 12.91 12.93
C THR A 58 7.80 14.39 12.96
N GLU A 59 7.87 15.09 11.81
CA GLU A 59 7.37 16.47 11.66
C GLU A 59 5.89 16.60 12.04
N ALA A 60 5.09 15.57 11.72
CA ALA A 60 3.66 15.50 12.03
C ALA A 60 3.36 14.98 13.44
N GLY A 61 4.37 14.73 14.28
CA GLY A 61 4.22 14.25 15.65
C GLY A 61 3.96 12.74 15.75
N LEU A 62 4.27 11.96 14.72
CA LEU A 62 4.19 10.50 14.74
C LEU A 62 5.59 9.87 14.77
N GLU A 63 5.79 8.91 15.66
CA GLU A 63 6.91 7.98 15.63
C GLU A 63 6.47 6.70 14.91
N LEU A 64 6.62 6.69 13.56
CA LEU A 64 6.15 5.58 12.74
C LEU A 64 7.08 4.37 12.88
N ASN A 65 6.52 3.24 13.29
CA ASN A 65 7.11 1.91 13.21
C ASN A 65 6.52 1.18 12.00
N TYR A 66 7.33 0.98 10.96
CA TYR A 66 6.95 0.25 9.76
C TYR A 66 7.30 -1.24 9.90
N LEU A 67 6.33 -2.10 9.75
CA LEU A 67 6.49 -3.56 9.74
C LEU A 67 6.36 -4.07 8.31
N PRO A 68 7.40 -4.68 7.72
CA PRO A 68 7.29 -5.30 6.40
C PRO A 68 6.34 -6.49 6.42
N GLY A 69 5.69 -6.75 5.30
CA GLY A 69 4.87 -7.93 5.06
C GLY A 69 5.65 -9.05 4.38
N GLY A 70 4.93 -9.90 3.66
CA GLY A 70 5.48 -11.03 2.90
C GLY A 70 4.45 -12.12 2.65
N PRO A 71 4.80 -13.17 1.90
CA PRO A 71 3.85 -14.21 1.46
C PRO A 71 3.18 -14.97 2.61
N ASP A 72 3.82 -15.04 3.79
CA ASP A 72 3.30 -15.72 4.97
C ASP A 72 2.73 -14.76 6.03
N VAL A 73 2.67 -13.46 5.73
CA VAL A 73 2.14 -12.44 6.64
C VAL A 73 0.66 -12.19 6.34
N ILE A 74 -0.17 -12.30 7.35
CA ILE A 74 -1.59 -11.92 7.31
C ILE A 74 -1.72 -10.56 8.03
N PRO A 75 -1.81 -9.44 7.27
CA PRO A 75 -1.77 -8.10 7.88
C PRO A 75 -2.89 -7.84 8.88
N GLU A 76 -4.10 -8.36 8.63
CA GLU A 76 -5.25 -8.25 9.53
C GLU A 76 -4.95 -8.83 10.92
N SER A 77 -4.14 -9.89 10.99
CA SER A 77 -3.73 -10.50 12.26
C SER A 77 -2.87 -9.58 13.12
N ALA A 78 -2.13 -8.65 12.50
CA ALA A 78 -1.32 -7.69 13.24
C ALA A 78 -2.20 -6.66 13.95
N ILE A 79 -3.25 -6.15 13.29
CA ILE A 79 -4.16 -5.18 13.89
C ILE A 79 -5.11 -5.83 14.91
N ILE A 80 -5.58 -7.06 14.68
CA ILE A 80 -6.38 -7.81 15.67
C ILE A 80 -5.58 -8.03 16.96
N ALA A 81 -4.29 -8.36 16.83
CA ALA A 81 -3.42 -8.60 17.98
C ALA A 81 -2.91 -7.31 18.65
N GLY A 82 -3.31 -6.12 18.17
CA GLY A 82 -2.83 -4.82 18.67
C GLY A 82 -1.33 -4.58 18.44
N ARG A 83 -0.71 -5.30 17.50
CA ARG A 83 0.71 -5.12 17.13
C ARG A 83 0.90 -4.00 16.11
N ALA A 84 -0.15 -3.65 15.38
CA ALA A 84 -0.18 -2.53 14.46
C ALA A 84 -1.46 -1.72 14.64
N ASP A 85 -1.40 -0.44 14.36
CA ASP A 85 -2.53 0.50 14.42
C ASP A 85 -3.34 0.47 13.13
N LEU A 86 -2.67 0.23 12.01
CA LEU A 86 -3.27 0.00 10.71
C LEU A 86 -2.50 -1.05 9.93
N ALA A 87 -3.16 -1.60 8.91
CA ALA A 87 -2.54 -2.51 7.96
C ALA A 87 -2.92 -2.13 6.52
N LEU A 88 -2.01 -2.44 5.58
CA LEU A 88 -2.35 -2.51 4.16
C LEU A 88 -2.78 -3.95 3.86
N THR A 89 -3.91 -4.09 3.15
CA THR A 89 -4.55 -5.40 2.95
C THR A 89 -5.17 -5.50 1.56
N LEU A 90 -5.58 -6.70 1.19
CA LEU A 90 -6.46 -6.92 0.05
C LEU A 90 -7.93 -6.71 0.50
N PRO A 91 -8.78 -6.03 -0.29
CA PRO A 91 -10.17 -5.78 0.10
C PRO A 91 -10.99 -7.06 0.29
N ASP A 92 -10.70 -8.12 -0.46
CA ASP A 92 -11.38 -9.42 -0.37
C ASP A 92 -11.09 -10.12 0.97
N THR A 93 -9.85 -10.13 1.44
CA THR A 93 -9.48 -10.73 2.73
C THR A 93 -10.11 -9.98 3.90
N THR A 94 -10.07 -8.64 3.84
CA THR A 94 -10.69 -7.79 4.87
C THR A 94 -12.21 -7.94 4.91
N ILE A 95 -12.89 -7.91 3.75
CA ILE A 95 -14.34 -8.05 3.67
C ILE A 95 -14.78 -9.44 4.15
N ARG A 96 -14.05 -10.51 3.82
CA ARG A 96 -14.29 -11.85 4.39
C ARG A 96 -14.11 -11.87 5.91
N ALA A 97 -13.05 -11.26 6.42
CA ALA A 97 -12.84 -11.19 7.87
C ALA A 97 -14.01 -10.49 8.59
N ILE A 98 -14.58 -9.44 7.99
CA ILE A 98 -15.74 -8.75 8.54
C ILE A 98 -17.00 -9.62 8.41
N SER A 99 -17.33 -10.09 7.20
CA SER A 99 -18.61 -10.73 6.90
C SER A 99 -18.72 -12.15 7.44
N GLU A 100 -17.65 -12.93 7.40
CA GLU A 100 -17.64 -14.35 7.76
C GLU A 100 -17.14 -14.61 9.18
N GLN A 101 -16.23 -13.75 9.70
CA GLN A 101 -15.59 -13.95 11.01
C GLN A 101 -15.99 -12.91 12.04
N GLY A 102 -16.77 -11.88 11.65
CA GLY A 102 -17.25 -10.82 12.53
C GLY A 102 -16.16 -9.86 13.01
N ALA A 103 -15.05 -9.75 12.26
CA ALA A 103 -13.98 -8.82 12.57
C ALA A 103 -14.50 -7.37 12.56
N LYS A 104 -14.05 -6.56 13.52
CA LYS A 104 -14.46 -5.16 13.68
C LYS A 104 -13.50 -4.24 12.96
N PHE A 105 -13.53 -4.27 11.63
CA PHE A 105 -12.66 -3.48 10.76
C PHE A 105 -13.41 -2.39 10.01
N LYS A 106 -12.65 -1.36 9.62
CA LYS A 106 -13.06 -0.35 8.63
C LYS A 106 -11.92 -0.16 7.62
N ILE A 107 -12.29 -0.05 6.34
CA ILE A 107 -11.42 0.36 5.25
C ILE A 107 -11.51 1.89 5.17
N ILE A 108 -10.39 2.59 5.37
CA ILE A 108 -10.34 4.05 5.48
C ILE A 108 -9.64 4.75 4.32
N GLY A 109 -9.17 3.99 3.33
CA GLY A 109 -8.48 4.48 2.15
C GLY A 109 -7.93 3.34 1.31
N THR A 110 -7.41 3.65 0.13
CA THR A 110 -6.73 2.68 -0.73
C THR A 110 -5.52 3.30 -1.40
N GLN A 111 -4.41 2.57 -1.46
CA GLN A 111 -3.23 3.00 -2.19
C GLN A 111 -3.45 2.91 -3.69
N TYR A 112 -3.84 1.74 -4.18
CA TYR A 112 -4.13 1.55 -5.60
C TYR A 112 -5.61 1.77 -5.90
N GLN A 113 -5.85 2.73 -6.80
CA GLN A 113 -7.17 3.01 -7.38
C GLN A 113 -7.59 1.90 -8.36
N LYS A 114 -6.59 1.34 -9.08
CA LYS A 114 -6.73 0.17 -9.92
C LYS A 114 -5.78 -0.91 -9.43
N ASN A 115 -6.33 -2.08 -9.16
CA ASN A 115 -5.53 -3.22 -8.75
C ASN A 115 -4.44 -3.52 -9.80
N PRO A 116 -3.15 -3.57 -9.43
CA PRO A 116 -2.05 -3.86 -10.35
C PRO A 116 -2.00 -5.33 -10.82
N LEU A 117 -2.83 -6.21 -10.24
CA LEU A 117 -2.92 -7.59 -10.69
C LEU A 117 -3.37 -7.67 -12.15
N GLY A 118 -2.70 -8.51 -12.89
CA GLY A 118 -3.00 -8.78 -14.28
C GLY A 118 -2.58 -10.18 -14.71
N ILE A 119 -2.96 -10.52 -15.91
CA ILE A 119 -2.44 -11.71 -16.57
C ILE A 119 -1.15 -11.32 -17.28
N VAL A 120 -0.08 -12.01 -16.94
CA VAL A 120 1.25 -11.84 -17.56
C VAL A 120 1.58 -13.09 -18.37
N SER A 121 2.00 -12.90 -19.60
CA SER A 121 2.38 -13.97 -20.54
C SER A 121 3.60 -13.58 -21.36
N LEU A 122 4.16 -14.51 -22.11
CA LEU A 122 5.12 -14.15 -23.13
C LEU A 122 4.39 -13.53 -24.33
N LYS A 123 4.95 -12.47 -24.90
CA LYS A 123 4.35 -11.79 -26.07
C LYS A 123 4.08 -12.74 -27.23
N LYS A 124 4.96 -13.73 -27.45
CA LYS A 124 4.81 -14.78 -28.46
C LYS A 124 3.61 -15.70 -28.23
N SER A 125 3.06 -15.77 -27.00
CA SER A 125 1.91 -16.61 -26.65
C SER A 125 0.58 -16.01 -27.11
N ALA A 126 0.54 -14.73 -27.53
CA ALA A 126 -0.63 -14.01 -28.03
C ALA A 126 -1.85 -14.05 -27.09
N ILE A 127 -1.63 -14.04 -25.76
CA ILE A 127 -2.68 -13.97 -24.75
C ILE A 127 -2.93 -12.48 -24.47
N ASN A 128 -3.99 -11.91 -25.05
CA ASN A 128 -4.28 -10.48 -25.04
C ASN A 128 -5.56 -10.13 -24.27
N SER A 129 -6.35 -11.14 -23.93
CA SER A 129 -7.65 -10.98 -23.25
C SER A 129 -7.97 -12.22 -22.42
N PRO A 130 -8.97 -12.17 -21.52
CA PRO A 130 -9.42 -13.36 -20.78
C PRO A 130 -9.85 -14.50 -21.68
N ALA A 131 -10.43 -14.22 -22.85
CA ALA A 131 -10.88 -15.27 -23.79
C ALA A 131 -9.71 -16.14 -24.29
N ASP A 132 -8.49 -15.59 -24.37
CA ASP A 132 -7.31 -16.32 -24.81
C ASP A 132 -6.77 -17.31 -23.76
N LEU A 133 -7.34 -17.29 -22.54
CA LEU A 133 -6.98 -18.22 -21.46
C LEU A 133 -7.63 -19.61 -21.61
N VAL A 134 -8.64 -19.75 -22.48
CA VAL A 134 -9.31 -21.03 -22.73
C VAL A 134 -8.30 -22.05 -23.25
N GLY A 135 -8.23 -23.20 -22.60
CA GLY A 135 -7.28 -24.28 -22.90
C GLY A 135 -5.83 -24.02 -22.43
N LYS A 136 -5.57 -22.92 -21.71
CA LYS A 136 -4.24 -22.53 -21.23
C LYS A 136 -3.98 -22.98 -19.79
N THR A 137 -2.69 -23.12 -19.47
CA THR A 137 -2.22 -23.32 -18.10
C THR A 137 -1.84 -21.99 -17.50
N VAL A 138 -2.58 -21.54 -16.47
CA VAL A 138 -2.40 -20.27 -15.80
C VAL A 138 -1.93 -20.53 -14.36
N ALA A 139 -0.75 -20.01 -14.01
CA ALA A 139 -0.24 -20.08 -12.65
C ALA A 139 -0.83 -18.96 -11.80
N VAL A 140 -1.40 -19.30 -10.66
CA VAL A 140 -2.11 -18.39 -9.77
C VAL A 140 -1.65 -18.59 -8.33
N PRO A 141 -1.25 -17.54 -7.61
CA PRO A 141 -0.99 -17.63 -6.17
C PRO A 141 -2.26 -18.12 -5.46
N PRO A 142 -2.15 -19.07 -4.50
CA PRO A 142 -3.32 -19.61 -3.82
C PRO A 142 -4.27 -18.58 -3.21
N VAL A 143 -3.71 -17.47 -2.69
CA VAL A 143 -4.48 -16.35 -2.12
C VAL A 143 -5.32 -15.59 -3.16
N ASN A 144 -4.96 -15.68 -4.44
CA ASN A 144 -5.63 -14.98 -5.56
C ASN A 144 -6.52 -15.92 -6.42
N THR A 145 -6.77 -17.15 -6.00
CA THR A 145 -7.60 -18.10 -6.77
C THR A 145 -8.98 -17.51 -7.06
N VAL A 146 -9.62 -16.92 -6.05
CA VAL A 146 -10.93 -16.28 -6.17
C VAL A 146 -10.90 -15.12 -7.16
N THR A 147 -9.82 -14.36 -7.21
CA THR A 147 -9.65 -13.23 -8.14
C THR A 147 -9.65 -13.67 -9.60
N VAL A 148 -8.95 -14.78 -9.91
CA VAL A 148 -8.98 -15.35 -11.28
C VAL A 148 -10.33 -15.95 -11.59
N GLU A 149 -10.98 -16.62 -10.66
CA GLU A 149 -12.34 -17.13 -10.86
C GLU A 149 -13.34 -16.00 -11.13
N ALA A 150 -13.18 -14.83 -10.47
CA ALA A 150 -13.91 -13.62 -10.80
C ALA A 150 -13.67 -13.18 -12.25
N LEU A 151 -12.41 -13.09 -12.66
CA LEU A 151 -12.06 -12.73 -14.04
C LEU A 151 -12.74 -13.63 -15.06
N LEU A 152 -12.66 -14.94 -14.88
CA LEU A 152 -13.25 -15.92 -15.79
C LEU A 152 -14.77 -15.78 -15.82
N SER A 153 -15.42 -15.76 -14.66
CA SER A 153 -16.87 -15.66 -14.53
C SER A 153 -17.44 -14.39 -15.17
N LEU A 154 -16.84 -13.23 -14.86
CA LEU A 154 -17.26 -11.92 -15.40
C LEU A 154 -17.10 -11.84 -16.92
N ASN A 155 -16.21 -12.65 -17.52
CA ASN A 155 -15.99 -12.71 -18.95
C ASN A 155 -16.65 -13.92 -19.62
N GLY A 156 -17.53 -14.64 -18.91
CA GLY A 156 -18.33 -15.75 -19.46
C GLY A 156 -17.50 -16.99 -19.79
N ILE A 157 -16.37 -17.19 -19.14
CA ILE A 157 -15.47 -18.33 -19.32
C ILE A 157 -15.71 -19.35 -18.22
N ASP A 158 -15.95 -20.62 -18.60
CA ASP A 158 -16.08 -21.70 -17.62
C ASP A 158 -14.71 -21.92 -16.95
N ARG A 159 -14.71 -21.99 -15.62
CA ARG A 159 -13.51 -22.30 -14.83
C ARG A 159 -12.84 -23.62 -15.26
N ALA A 160 -13.63 -24.57 -15.73
CA ALA A 160 -13.15 -25.87 -16.20
C ALA A 160 -12.35 -25.80 -17.51
N ASP A 161 -12.53 -24.73 -18.29
CA ASP A 161 -11.83 -24.52 -19.57
C ASP A 161 -10.40 -23.94 -19.39
N VAL A 162 -10.01 -23.61 -18.16
CA VAL A 162 -8.69 -23.04 -17.84
C VAL A 162 -7.98 -23.92 -16.81
N ASN A 163 -6.78 -24.38 -17.13
CA ASN A 163 -5.98 -25.18 -16.21
C ASN A 163 -5.24 -24.25 -15.20
N ILE A 164 -5.81 -24.04 -14.02
CA ILE A 164 -5.17 -23.24 -12.96
C ILE A 164 -4.25 -24.11 -12.13
N VAL A 165 -2.99 -23.68 -12.02
CA VAL A 165 -1.94 -24.35 -11.22
C VAL A 165 -1.39 -23.37 -10.15
N PRO A 166 -0.88 -23.89 -9.02
CA PRO A 166 -0.26 -23.05 -7.98
C PRO A 166 0.94 -22.27 -8.54
N TYR A 167 1.10 -21.03 -8.06
CA TYR A 167 2.20 -20.15 -8.41
C TYR A 167 2.94 -19.64 -7.17
N ALA A 168 4.27 -19.64 -7.24
CA ALA A 168 5.17 -19.26 -6.14
C ALA A 168 5.94 -17.95 -6.44
N TYR A 169 5.38 -17.05 -7.26
CA TYR A 169 5.96 -15.74 -7.61
C TYR A 169 7.31 -15.83 -8.35
N ASP A 170 7.58 -16.96 -9.04
CA ASP A 170 8.76 -17.15 -9.90
C ASP A 170 8.32 -17.26 -11.36
N PRO A 171 8.65 -16.30 -12.24
CA PRO A 171 8.25 -16.35 -13.66
C PRO A 171 9.10 -17.32 -14.50
N THR A 172 10.10 -18.00 -13.92
CA THR A 172 10.95 -18.94 -14.64
C THR A 172 10.17 -20.04 -15.36
N PRO A 173 9.13 -20.68 -14.81
CA PRO A 173 8.29 -21.65 -15.51
C PRO A 173 7.59 -21.05 -16.76
N LEU A 174 7.17 -19.78 -16.70
CA LEU A 174 6.60 -19.08 -17.85
C LEU A 174 7.62 -18.90 -18.97
N VAL A 175 8.83 -18.45 -18.62
CA VAL A 175 9.94 -18.27 -19.57
C VAL A 175 10.34 -19.60 -20.23
N ARG A 176 10.27 -20.72 -19.49
CA ARG A 176 10.53 -22.07 -20.01
C ARG A 176 9.38 -22.69 -20.80
N GLY A 177 8.21 -22.05 -20.83
CA GLY A 177 7.03 -22.58 -21.50
C GLY A 177 6.35 -23.77 -20.77
N GLU A 178 6.59 -23.90 -19.46
CA GLU A 178 5.95 -24.89 -18.61
C GLU A 178 4.52 -24.47 -18.22
N ILE A 179 4.27 -23.17 -18.25
CA ILE A 179 2.95 -22.53 -18.10
C ILE A 179 2.75 -21.52 -19.24
N ASP A 180 1.51 -21.17 -19.55
CA ASP A 180 1.18 -20.21 -20.62
C ASP A 180 1.07 -18.76 -20.10
N ALA A 181 0.62 -18.58 -18.86
CA ALA A 181 0.45 -17.29 -18.21
C ALA A 181 0.54 -17.41 -16.70
N SER A 182 0.74 -16.28 -16.02
CA SER A 182 0.62 -16.16 -14.55
C SER A 182 -0.27 -14.98 -14.16
N LEU A 183 -0.87 -15.04 -12.97
CA LEU A 183 -1.47 -13.87 -12.32
C LEU A 183 -0.41 -13.19 -11.47
N ASP A 184 -0.05 -11.98 -11.85
CA ASP A 184 1.03 -11.20 -11.26
C ASP A 184 0.76 -9.70 -11.29
N PHE A 185 1.59 -8.92 -10.60
CA PHE A 185 1.62 -7.47 -10.78
C PHE A 185 2.20 -7.11 -12.14
N THR A 186 1.40 -6.45 -12.97
CA THR A 186 1.81 -5.94 -14.29
C THR A 186 2.88 -4.85 -14.18
N THR A 187 3.03 -4.28 -13.00
CA THR A 187 4.02 -3.25 -12.67
C THR A 187 5.41 -3.80 -12.37
N ASN A 188 5.58 -5.11 -12.22
CA ASN A 188 6.84 -5.73 -11.78
C ASN A 188 7.30 -6.87 -12.70
N VAL A 189 6.48 -7.92 -12.84
CA VAL A 189 6.88 -9.18 -13.46
C VAL A 189 7.27 -9.05 -14.94
N PRO A 190 6.66 -8.16 -15.76
CA PRO A 190 7.14 -7.94 -17.13
C PRO A 190 8.61 -7.55 -17.22
N TYR A 191 9.13 -6.76 -16.27
CA TYR A 191 10.55 -6.45 -16.20
C TYR A 191 11.40 -7.69 -15.91
N THR A 192 10.98 -8.50 -14.94
CA THR A 192 11.69 -9.73 -14.58
C THR A 192 11.78 -10.69 -15.76
N ILE A 193 10.70 -10.86 -16.53
CA ILE A 193 10.69 -11.66 -17.77
C ILE A 193 11.67 -11.09 -18.81
N SER A 194 11.69 -9.76 -18.96
CA SER A 194 12.63 -9.10 -19.89
C SER A 194 14.08 -9.31 -19.48
N ALA A 195 14.39 -9.29 -18.19
CA ALA A 195 15.71 -9.59 -17.67
C ALA A 195 16.13 -11.06 -17.90
N LEU A 196 15.17 -11.96 -18.06
CA LEU A 196 15.39 -13.37 -18.42
C LEU A 196 15.49 -13.60 -19.94
N GLY A 197 15.43 -12.52 -20.75
CA GLY A 197 15.68 -12.55 -22.20
C GLY A 197 14.44 -12.79 -23.07
N GLU A 198 13.23 -12.70 -22.52
CA GLU A 198 11.98 -12.84 -23.24
C GLU A 198 11.16 -11.54 -23.22
N GLU A 199 10.28 -11.33 -24.21
CA GLU A 199 9.33 -10.22 -24.21
C GLU A 199 8.04 -10.62 -23.50
N ALA A 200 7.66 -9.85 -22.47
CA ALA A 200 6.39 -10.02 -21.78
C ALA A 200 5.27 -9.25 -22.48
N HIS A 201 4.05 -9.76 -22.32
CA HIS A 201 2.78 -9.08 -22.55
C HIS A 201 1.93 -9.21 -21.28
N SER A 202 1.18 -8.17 -20.96
CA SER A 202 0.27 -8.21 -19.81
C SER A 202 -0.96 -7.34 -20.03
N PHE A 203 -2.04 -7.68 -19.34
CA PHE A 203 -3.23 -6.84 -19.23
C PHE A 203 -3.76 -6.85 -17.78
N LEU A 204 -4.31 -5.74 -17.33
CA LEU A 204 -4.92 -5.64 -16.00
C LEU A 204 -6.25 -6.40 -15.96
N ILE A 205 -6.48 -7.17 -14.90
CA ILE A 205 -7.79 -7.79 -14.66
C ILE A 205 -8.88 -6.75 -14.38
N TYR A 206 -8.45 -5.57 -13.87
CA TYR A 206 -9.32 -4.42 -13.63
C TYR A 206 -10.08 -4.00 -14.90
N ASP A 207 -9.42 -3.98 -16.05
CA ASP A 207 -10.01 -3.57 -17.33
C ASP A 207 -11.01 -4.59 -17.89
N TYR A 208 -11.10 -5.78 -17.25
CA TYR A 208 -12.01 -6.87 -17.59
C TYR A 208 -13.03 -7.17 -16.49
N GLY A 209 -13.36 -6.16 -15.68
CA GLY A 209 -14.46 -6.20 -14.72
C GLY A 209 -14.07 -6.57 -13.29
N VAL A 210 -12.84 -7.00 -13.02
CA VAL A 210 -12.38 -7.22 -11.64
C VAL A 210 -11.91 -5.88 -11.06
N THR A 211 -12.86 -4.96 -10.88
CA THR A 211 -12.64 -3.57 -10.49
C THR A 211 -12.42 -3.43 -8.98
N THR A 212 -11.42 -4.16 -8.45
CA THR A 212 -11.07 -4.10 -7.03
C THR A 212 -9.96 -3.08 -6.77
N PHE A 213 -9.99 -2.50 -5.57
CA PHE A 213 -8.86 -1.79 -4.98
C PHE A 213 -7.70 -2.75 -4.69
N ASN A 214 -6.53 -2.20 -4.33
CA ASN A 214 -5.44 -2.95 -3.73
C ASN A 214 -4.71 -2.08 -2.70
N ASP A 215 -4.04 -2.72 -1.74
CA ASP A 215 -3.44 -2.04 -0.58
C ASP A 215 -4.43 -1.10 0.10
N THR A 216 -5.57 -1.68 0.49
CA THR A 216 -6.55 -0.96 1.29
C THR A 216 -6.02 -0.70 2.69
N VAL A 217 -6.21 0.52 3.17
CA VAL A 217 -5.83 0.93 4.53
C VAL A 217 -6.91 0.49 5.49
N VAL A 218 -6.60 -0.46 6.34
CA VAL A 218 -7.54 -1.09 7.26
C VAL A 218 -7.16 -0.83 8.71
N VAL A 219 -8.16 -0.51 9.51
CA VAL A 219 -8.06 -0.29 10.95
C VAL A 219 -9.14 -1.04 11.70
N THR A 220 -8.98 -1.25 13.01
CA THR A 220 -10.08 -1.67 13.86
C THR A 220 -11.03 -0.49 14.14
N GLU A 221 -12.33 -0.77 14.41
CA GLU A 221 -13.28 0.25 14.86
C GLU A 221 -12.79 0.97 16.13
N GLU A 222 -12.08 0.27 17.02
CA GLU A 222 -11.47 0.84 18.22
C GLU A 222 -10.35 1.84 17.87
N THR A 223 -9.44 1.47 16.95
CA THR A 223 -8.38 2.36 16.50
C THR A 223 -8.97 3.60 15.81
N LEU A 224 -9.98 3.41 14.96
CA LEU A 224 -10.68 4.52 14.32
C LEU A 224 -11.28 5.50 15.33
N ALA A 225 -11.89 5.00 16.39
CA ALA A 225 -12.50 5.82 17.45
C ALA A 225 -11.47 6.51 18.35
N THR A 226 -10.36 5.85 18.67
CA THR A 226 -9.40 6.32 19.68
C THR A 226 -8.19 7.06 19.11
N LYS A 227 -7.80 6.78 17.86
CA LYS A 227 -6.59 7.34 17.19
C LYS A 227 -6.92 8.13 15.92
N ARG A 228 -8.11 8.72 15.84
CA ARG A 228 -8.55 9.46 14.63
C ARG A 228 -7.56 10.53 14.17
N LYS A 229 -6.94 11.27 15.10
CA LYS A 229 -5.97 12.33 14.76
C LYS A 229 -4.68 11.76 14.19
N GLU A 230 -4.18 10.69 14.75
CA GLU A 230 -2.99 9.97 14.29
C GLU A 230 -3.23 9.36 12.89
N LEU A 231 -4.41 8.80 12.66
CA LEU A 231 -4.81 8.26 11.35
C LEU A 231 -4.86 9.36 10.28
N ILE A 232 -5.46 10.52 10.56
CA ILE A 232 -5.47 11.68 9.65
C ILE A 232 -4.04 12.16 9.38
N SER A 233 -3.20 12.26 10.43
CA SER A 233 -1.80 12.64 10.27
C SER A 233 -1.05 11.63 9.40
N TRP A 234 -1.23 10.33 9.63
CA TRP A 234 -0.60 9.28 8.85
C TRP A 234 -1.04 9.33 7.36
N LEU A 235 -2.35 9.45 7.09
CA LEU A 235 -2.88 9.56 5.72
C LEU A 235 -2.30 10.78 5.00
N ARG A 236 -2.29 11.95 5.65
CA ARG A 236 -1.76 13.21 5.09
C ARG A 236 -0.28 13.13 4.79
N VAL A 237 0.50 12.59 5.71
CA VAL A 237 1.96 12.42 5.55
C VAL A 237 2.28 11.39 4.47
N SER A 238 1.58 10.26 4.48
CA SER A 238 1.75 9.22 3.46
C SER A 238 1.39 9.73 2.06
N ARG A 239 0.30 10.50 1.94
CA ARG A 239 -0.09 11.19 0.68
C ARG A 239 1.01 12.15 0.21
N ARG A 240 1.62 12.92 1.13
CA ARG A 240 2.76 13.80 0.80
C ARG A 240 3.93 12.99 0.26
N GLY A 241 4.28 11.88 0.91
CA GLY A 241 5.35 10.98 0.47
C GLY A 241 5.08 10.39 -0.91
N TRP A 242 3.87 9.91 -1.15
CA TRP A 242 3.46 9.41 -2.46
C TRP A 242 3.49 10.48 -3.54
N ASN A 243 2.95 11.66 -3.28
CA ASN A 243 2.95 12.77 -4.26
C ASN A 243 4.38 13.17 -4.66
N GLU A 244 5.31 13.23 -3.70
CA GLU A 244 6.71 13.55 -3.99
C GLU A 244 7.39 12.40 -4.75
N ASN A 245 7.14 11.15 -4.37
CA ASN A 245 7.70 9.99 -5.08
C ASN A 245 7.21 9.91 -6.53
N LEU A 246 5.90 10.08 -6.75
CA LEU A 246 5.28 9.97 -8.07
C LEU A 246 5.54 11.18 -8.98
N ALA A 247 6.05 12.29 -8.45
CA ALA A 247 6.51 13.42 -9.28
C ALA A 247 7.68 13.00 -10.19
N ASP A 248 8.63 12.21 -9.66
CA ASP A 248 9.68 11.55 -10.44
C ASP A 248 10.01 10.17 -9.81
N PRO A 249 9.32 9.10 -10.25
CA PRO A 249 9.45 7.77 -9.66
C PRO A 249 10.83 7.13 -9.79
N SER A 250 11.69 7.65 -10.68
CA SER A 250 13.03 7.10 -10.92
C SER A 250 14.07 7.53 -9.88
N VAL A 251 13.81 8.59 -9.13
CA VAL A 251 14.80 9.27 -8.28
C VAL A 251 15.13 8.52 -6.99
N TYR A 252 14.12 7.93 -6.36
CA TYR A 252 14.28 7.39 -5.00
C TYR A 252 14.73 5.93 -4.95
N PRO A 253 14.25 5.00 -5.79
CA PRO A 253 14.64 3.60 -5.72
C PRO A 253 16.14 3.34 -5.67
N PRO A 254 17.00 4.04 -6.45
CA PRO A 254 18.46 3.86 -6.38
C PRO A 254 19.05 4.18 -5.00
N LYS A 255 18.43 5.05 -4.22
CA LYS A 255 18.91 5.46 -2.89
C LYS A 255 18.64 4.39 -1.82
N TRP A 256 17.79 3.42 -2.11
CA TRP A 256 17.31 2.41 -1.17
C TRP A 256 17.94 1.03 -1.35
N ALA A 257 18.90 0.90 -2.28
CA ALA A 257 19.59 -0.36 -2.59
C ALA A 257 20.16 -1.06 -1.36
N ASP A 258 20.81 -0.30 -0.47
CA ASP A 258 21.47 -0.80 0.73
C ASP A 258 20.62 -0.67 2.00
N THR A 259 19.39 -0.17 1.88
CA THR A 259 18.45 0.06 2.99
C THR A 259 17.14 -0.71 2.78
N TRP A 260 16.10 -0.07 2.27
CA TRP A 260 14.76 -0.66 2.13
C TRP A 260 14.72 -1.89 1.24
N PHE A 261 15.50 -1.92 0.15
CA PHE A 261 15.52 -3.04 -0.83
C PHE A 261 16.59 -4.08 -0.55
N LYS A 262 17.38 -3.90 0.51
CA LYS A 262 18.44 -4.84 0.84
C LYS A 262 17.88 -6.22 1.18
N GLY A 263 18.34 -7.24 0.44
CA GLY A 263 17.97 -8.63 0.69
C GLY A 263 16.66 -9.07 0.05
N THR A 264 15.99 -8.21 -0.72
CA THR A 264 14.73 -8.55 -1.42
C THR A 264 14.95 -9.44 -2.66
N GLY A 265 16.19 -9.53 -3.15
CA GLY A 265 16.53 -10.30 -4.34
C GLY A 265 16.21 -9.60 -5.66
N ARG A 266 15.67 -8.38 -5.62
CA ARG A 266 15.35 -7.59 -6.83
C ARG A 266 16.48 -6.64 -7.20
N THR A 267 16.58 -6.28 -8.48
CA THR A 267 17.54 -5.27 -8.97
C THR A 267 16.96 -3.88 -8.81
N ILE A 268 17.84 -2.88 -8.74
CA ILE A 268 17.40 -1.47 -8.67
C ILE A 268 16.66 -1.05 -9.93
N GLU A 269 17.04 -1.55 -11.08
CA GLU A 269 16.36 -1.29 -12.35
C GLU A 269 14.93 -1.82 -12.33
N ASN A 270 14.70 -3.00 -11.70
CA ASN A 270 13.35 -3.52 -11.49
C ASN A 270 12.54 -2.61 -10.57
N GLU A 271 13.12 -2.14 -9.47
CA GLU A 271 12.45 -1.24 -8.54
C GLU A 271 12.11 0.12 -9.18
N VAL A 272 12.98 0.64 -10.04
CA VAL A 272 12.70 1.85 -10.84
C VAL A 272 11.56 1.61 -11.84
N PHE A 273 11.59 0.47 -12.52
CA PHE A 273 10.50 0.08 -13.43
C PHE A 273 9.18 -0.03 -12.67
N PHE A 274 9.17 -0.75 -11.56
CA PHE A 274 7.98 -0.94 -10.73
C PHE A 274 7.41 0.41 -10.26
N ASN A 275 8.27 1.24 -9.63
CA ASN A 275 7.85 2.56 -9.12
C ASN A 275 7.29 3.47 -10.22
N THR A 276 7.82 3.34 -11.44
CA THR A 276 7.34 4.11 -12.59
C THR A 276 5.99 3.58 -13.11
N ALA A 277 5.88 2.25 -13.25
CA ALA A 277 4.70 1.61 -13.82
C ALA A 277 3.47 1.71 -12.92
N GLN A 278 3.63 1.76 -11.59
CA GLN A 278 2.52 1.86 -10.65
C GLN A 278 1.88 3.26 -10.58
N LYS A 279 2.54 4.29 -11.10
CA LYS A 279 2.09 5.69 -10.99
C LYS A 279 0.62 5.87 -11.39
N ASP A 280 0.25 5.41 -12.58
CA ASP A 280 -1.09 5.59 -13.13
C ASP A 280 -2.16 4.72 -12.45
N LEU A 281 -1.74 3.77 -11.62
CA LEU A 281 -2.63 2.92 -10.83
C LEU A 281 -2.90 3.50 -9.43
N ILE A 282 -2.02 4.38 -8.95
CA ILE A 282 -2.11 5.02 -7.62
C ILE A 282 -2.74 6.41 -7.71
N VAL A 283 -2.41 7.18 -8.76
CA VAL A 283 -2.85 8.57 -8.89
C VAL A 283 -4.36 8.64 -9.12
N ALA A 284 -5.04 9.45 -8.30
CA ALA A 284 -6.43 9.82 -8.47
C ALA A 284 -6.60 11.34 -8.42
N GLU A 285 -7.66 11.87 -9.02
CA GLU A 285 -7.97 13.31 -9.01
C GLU A 285 -8.12 13.85 -7.57
N ALA A 286 -8.77 13.08 -6.70
CA ALA A 286 -8.94 13.42 -5.29
C ALA A 286 -7.70 13.09 -4.42
N GLY A 287 -6.60 12.64 -5.02
CA GLY A 287 -5.34 12.27 -4.36
C GLY A 287 -5.27 10.81 -3.89
N VAL A 288 -4.06 10.39 -3.56
CA VAL A 288 -3.80 9.04 -3.03
C VAL A 288 -4.64 8.79 -1.78
N PHE A 289 -5.09 7.57 -1.58
CA PHE A 289 -6.01 7.05 -0.56
C PHE A 289 -7.49 7.40 -0.78
N SER A 290 -7.84 8.24 -1.77
CA SER A 290 -9.26 8.52 -2.04
C SER A 290 -10.02 7.24 -2.41
N MET A 291 -11.32 7.25 -2.13
CA MET A 291 -12.28 6.22 -2.52
C MET A 291 -13.58 6.94 -2.86
N SER A 292 -13.97 6.96 -4.14
CA SER A 292 -15.29 7.48 -4.51
C SER A 292 -16.39 6.47 -4.19
N GLU A 293 -17.63 6.94 -4.02
CA GLU A 293 -18.79 6.05 -3.82
C GLU A 293 -18.95 5.09 -5.01
N GLU A 294 -18.69 5.56 -6.22
CA GLU A 294 -18.75 4.74 -7.43
C GLU A 294 -17.71 3.63 -7.41
N ASP A 295 -16.45 3.93 -7.02
CA ASP A 295 -15.38 2.94 -6.98
C ASP A 295 -15.57 1.94 -5.85
N ILE A 296 -16.09 2.37 -4.68
CA ILE A 296 -16.49 1.47 -3.60
C ILE A 296 -17.56 0.51 -4.09
N GLN A 297 -18.58 1.01 -4.79
CA GLN A 297 -19.66 0.17 -5.32
C GLN A 297 -19.14 -0.84 -6.35
N LYS A 298 -18.29 -0.42 -7.31
CA LYS A 298 -17.64 -1.30 -8.27
C LYS A 298 -16.81 -2.40 -7.60
N ASN A 299 -16.04 -2.03 -6.56
CA ASN A 299 -15.26 -2.99 -5.78
C ASN A 299 -16.15 -4.04 -5.10
N LEU A 300 -17.27 -3.61 -4.50
CA LEU A 300 -18.23 -4.51 -3.86
C LEU A 300 -18.92 -5.43 -4.88
N GLU A 301 -19.29 -4.91 -6.05
CA GLU A 301 -19.91 -5.68 -7.13
C GLU A 301 -18.95 -6.75 -7.68
N ALA A 302 -17.68 -6.38 -7.93
CA ALA A 302 -16.66 -7.31 -8.39
C ALA A 302 -16.44 -8.47 -7.40
N LEU A 303 -16.39 -8.17 -6.10
CA LEU A 303 -16.25 -9.18 -5.05
C LEU A 303 -17.52 -10.03 -4.87
N SER A 304 -18.70 -9.42 -4.99
CA SER A 304 -19.98 -10.15 -4.92
C SER A 304 -20.12 -11.18 -6.04
N ALA A 305 -19.58 -10.91 -7.23
CA ALA A 305 -19.59 -11.85 -8.35
C ALA A 305 -18.91 -13.20 -8.04
N VAL A 306 -18.06 -13.23 -6.99
CA VAL A 306 -17.38 -14.45 -6.50
C VAL A 306 -17.78 -14.85 -5.09
N GLY A 307 -18.95 -14.36 -4.65
CA GLY A 307 -19.54 -14.76 -3.36
C GLY A 307 -18.96 -14.05 -2.14
N ILE A 308 -18.14 -13.02 -2.32
CA ILE A 308 -17.63 -12.18 -1.21
C ILE A 308 -18.55 -10.98 -1.04
N ASN A 309 -19.47 -11.07 -0.08
CA ASN A 309 -20.51 -10.07 0.11
C ASN A 309 -20.08 -9.03 1.16
N GLY A 310 -19.72 -7.84 0.68
CA GLY A 310 -19.47 -6.67 1.51
C GLY A 310 -20.61 -5.67 1.46
N THR A 311 -20.57 -4.71 2.36
CA THR A 311 -21.53 -3.61 2.45
C THR A 311 -20.80 -2.26 2.55
N ARG A 312 -21.47 -1.18 2.12
CA ARG A 312 -20.88 0.17 2.09
C ARG A 312 -20.34 0.64 3.46
N ASP A 313 -20.97 0.22 4.54
CA ASP A 313 -20.58 0.58 5.92
C ASP A 313 -19.25 -0.05 6.37
N MET A 314 -18.71 -1.01 5.65
CA MET A 314 -17.34 -1.52 5.87
C MET A 314 -16.27 -0.49 5.51
N PHE A 315 -16.63 0.55 4.74
CA PHE A 315 -15.76 1.65 4.33
C PHE A 315 -16.10 2.93 5.10
N ASP A 316 -15.08 3.57 5.68
CA ASP A 316 -15.21 4.88 6.33
C ASP A 316 -14.37 5.92 5.60
N THR A 317 -15.02 6.78 4.83
CA THR A 317 -14.39 7.85 4.05
C THR A 317 -14.29 9.18 4.80
N THR A 318 -14.79 9.27 6.03
CA THR A 318 -14.86 10.52 6.79
C THR A 318 -13.50 11.12 7.14
N LEU A 319 -12.44 10.30 7.20
CA LEU A 319 -11.07 10.77 7.39
C LEU A 319 -10.52 11.47 6.14
N LEU A 320 -10.98 11.04 4.96
CA LEU A 320 -10.50 11.55 3.67
C LEU A 320 -10.98 12.97 3.39
N GLU A 321 -12.12 13.36 3.99
CA GLU A 321 -12.67 14.73 3.90
C GLU A 321 -11.78 15.77 4.61
N GLU A 322 -10.88 15.31 5.47
CA GLU A 322 -9.95 16.16 6.23
C GLU A 322 -8.56 16.23 5.59
N LEU A 323 -8.30 15.55 4.45
CA LEU A 323 -7.01 15.56 3.75
C LEU A 323 -6.93 16.67 2.70
#